data_1f99121c0a5ab96b264cc51170099122
#
_entry.id   1f99121c0a5ab96b264cc51170099122
#
_cell.length_a   1.000
_cell.length_b   1.000
_cell.length_c   1.000
_cell.angle_alpha   90.00
_cell.angle_beta   90.00
_cell.angle_gamma   90.00
#
_symmetry.space_group_name_H-M   'P 1'
#
loop_
_entity.id
_entity.type
_entity.pdbx_description
1 polymer ?
#
loop_
_entity_poly.entity_id
_entity_poly.type
_entity_poly.pdbx_seq_one_letter_code
_entity_poly.pdbx_strand_id
1 'polypeptide(L)'
;MTLDFSTYKNLIFIGDVHHKLNDVVNQMTNYSNTLFISTGDCSIGVKSFETDTDIFEKIEYILASQNSILCIIRGNHDNPKYFKKNSSMRSFLENNAPHIILVPDYSVIKTSNYNILCIGGARSIDRVFNVKNLDWFQNENIQKPDDNFFNQNDDIDIIVSHSAPLFAYPLEFSDELKFYNSFIVNSYALYDKTLKNDIYKERLLLKGIYEKLNNKHHIQYLIYGHYHKHIESQYNKTKCISLEIGELKQIN
;
A
#
# COMPACT_ATOMS: atom_id res chain seq x y z
N MET A 1 11.15 1.80 11.11
CA MET A 1 12.03 0.64 10.74
C MET A 1 12.62 0.93 9.39
N THR A 2 13.91 0.64 9.17
CA THR A 2 14.54 0.79 7.85
C THR A 2 14.91 -0.59 7.32
N LEU A 3 14.58 -0.83 6.04
CA LEU A 3 14.90 -2.04 5.29
C LEU A 3 15.81 -1.64 4.13
N ASP A 4 16.96 -2.30 3.97
CA ASP A 4 17.94 -1.98 2.93
C ASP A 4 17.93 -3.03 1.83
N PHE A 5 17.58 -2.59 0.61
CA PHE A 5 17.54 -3.37 -0.62
C PHE A 5 18.31 -2.71 -1.76
N SER A 6 19.38 -1.98 -1.42
CA SER A 6 20.23 -1.26 -2.38
C SER A 6 20.91 -2.18 -3.40
N THR A 7 20.95 -3.49 -3.18
CA THR A 7 21.52 -4.48 -4.09
C THR A 7 20.63 -4.87 -5.27
N TYR A 8 19.32 -4.60 -5.20
CA TYR A 8 18.40 -4.91 -6.30
C TYR A 8 18.49 -3.87 -7.41
N LYS A 9 18.48 -4.33 -8.66
CA LYS A 9 18.68 -3.47 -9.85
C LYS A 9 17.39 -2.80 -10.32
N ASN A 10 16.27 -3.52 -10.18
CA ASN A 10 14.97 -3.05 -10.64
C ASN A 10 14.07 -2.73 -9.46
N LEU A 11 13.27 -1.67 -9.60
CA LEU A 11 12.23 -1.29 -8.65
C LEU A 11 10.88 -1.29 -9.38
N ILE A 12 9.96 -2.16 -8.93
CA ILE A 12 8.65 -2.31 -9.53
C ILE A 12 7.58 -2.22 -8.45
N PHE A 13 6.62 -1.33 -8.66
CA PHE A 13 5.42 -1.23 -7.82
C PHE A 13 4.30 -2.07 -8.42
N ILE A 14 3.52 -2.71 -7.55
CA ILE A 14 2.40 -3.58 -7.90
C ILE A 14 1.14 -2.94 -7.35
N GLY A 15 0.14 -2.70 -8.20
CA GLY A 15 -1.20 -2.28 -7.79
C GLY A 15 -1.92 -3.37 -6.98
N ASP A 16 -3.13 -3.09 -6.55
CA ASP A 16 -3.95 -4.01 -5.76
C ASP A 16 -4.00 -5.40 -6.40
N VAL A 17 -3.81 -6.42 -5.59
CA VAL A 17 -3.70 -7.79 -6.11
C VAL A 17 -5.06 -8.50 -6.13
N HIS A 18 -5.83 -8.40 -5.04
CA HIS A 18 -7.12 -9.07 -4.87
C HIS A 18 -7.11 -10.53 -5.35
N HIS A 19 -8.01 -10.87 -6.29
CA HIS A 19 -8.13 -12.22 -6.86
C HIS A 19 -7.16 -12.51 -8.02
N LYS A 20 -6.33 -11.52 -8.44
CA LYS A 20 -5.39 -11.63 -9.57
C LYS A 20 -3.98 -12.11 -9.17
N LEU A 21 -3.81 -12.70 -7.98
CA LEU A 21 -2.49 -13.07 -7.49
C LEU A 21 -1.71 -13.95 -8.46
N ASN A 22 -2.34 -14.94 -9.08
CA ASN A 22 -1.66 -15.80 -10.05
C ASN A 22 -1.19 -15.03 -11.28
N ASP A 23 -1.99 -14.07 -11.77
CA ASP A 23 -1.63 -13.24 -12.93
C ASP A 23 -0.45 -12.34 -12.60
N VAL A 24 -0.46 -11.73 -11.41
CA VAL A 24 0.64 -10.89 -10.91
C VAL A 24 1.92 -11.72 -10.77
N VAL A 25 1.84 -12.88 -10.15
CA VAL A 25 2.99 -13.78 -9.98
C VAL A 25 3.56 -14.23 -11.33
N ASN A 26 2.70 -14.55 -12.29
CA ASN A 26 3.13 -14.88 -13.67
C ASN A 26 3.85 -13.69 -14.33
N GLN A 27 3.38 -12.47 -14.14
CA GLN A 27 4.07 -11.27 -14.65
C GLN A 27 5.43 -11.07 -13.98
N MET A 28 5.53 -11.30 -12.66
CA MET A 28 6.79 -11.20 -11.92
C MET A 28 7.87 -12.12 -12.45
N THR A 29 7.52 -13.26 -13.09
CA THR A 29 8.50 -14.18 -13.69
C THR A 29 9.32 -13.58 -14.84
N ASN A 30 8.89 -12.46 -15.40
CA ASN A 30 9.62 -11.76 -16.46
C ASN A 30 10.78 -10.88 -15.93
N TYR A 31 10.94 -10.78 -14.58
CA TYR A 31 11.91 -9.89 -13.95
C TYR A 31 12.83 -10.68 -13.04
N SER A 32 14.09 -10.32 -13.03
CA SER A 32 15.09 -10.86 -12.11
C SER A 32 15.82 -9.72 -11.39
N ASN A 33 16.42 -10.01 -10.24
CA ASN A 33 17.14 -9.04 -9.42
C ASN A 33 16.30 -7.79 -9.13
N THR A 34 15.04 -8.03 -8.71
CA THR A 34 13.99 -7.00 -8.62
C THR A 34 13.44 -6.88 -7.20
N LEU A 35 13.35 -5.66 -6.73
CA LEU A 35 12.53 -5.29 -5.58
C LEU A 35 11.11 -4.98 -6.09
N PHE A 36 10.14 -5.81 -5.70
CA PHE A 36 8.73 -5.55 -5.89
C PHE A 36 8.13 -4.93 -4.63
N ILE A 37 7.28 -3.91 -4.79
CA ILE A 37 6.55 -3.28 -3.68
C ILE A 37 5.06 -3.24 -4.05
N SER A 38 4.25 -4.04 -3.35
CA SER A 38 2.79 -4.00 -3.51
C SER A 38 2.20 -2.81 -2.78
N THR A 39 1.25 -2.12 -3.42
CA THR A 39 0.49 -1.02 -2.82
C THR A 39 -0.64 -1.47 -1.89
N GLY A 40 -0.72 -2.76 -1.57
CA GLY A 40 -1.71 -3.34 -0.64
C GLY A 40 -2.76 -4.20 -1.33
N ASP A 41 -3.78 -4.59 -0.56
CA ASP A 41 -4.91 -5.43 -0.98
C ASP A 41 -4.47 -6.76 -1.63
N CYS A 42 -3.53 -7.44 -0.97
CA CYS A 42 -3.13 -8.79 -1.33
C CYS A 42 -4.07 -9.86 -0.74
N SER A 43 -5.15 -9.45 -0.04
CA SER A 43 -6.13 -10.32 0.63
C SER A 43 -5.53 -11.24 1.71
N ILE A 44 -4.48 -10.79 2.38
CA ILE A 44 -3.76 -11.55 3.41
C ILE A 44 -4.60 -11.63 4.68
N GLY A 45 -4.89 -12.85 5.14
CA GLY A 45 -5.68 -13.10 6.35
C GLY A 45 -7.19 -12.94 6.17
N VAL A 46 -7.66 -12.91 4.94
CA VAL A 46 -9.08 -13.07 4.55
C VAL A 46 -9.44 -14.56 4.45
N LYS A 47 -8.50 -15.36 3.99
CA LYS A 47 -8.60 -16.83 3.97
C LYS A 47 -8.01 -17.45 5.24
N SER A 48 -7.94 -18.78 5.30
CA SER A 48 -7.27 -19.44 6.40
C SER A 48 -5.76 -19.20 6.37
N PHE A 49 -5.11 -19.30 7.53
CA PHE A 49 -3.66 -19.16 7.65
C PHE A 49 -2.92 -20.15 6.74
N GLU A 50 -3.39 -21.40 6.69
CA GLU A 50 -2.82 -22.45 5.84
C GLU A 50 -2.91 -22.10 4.36
N THR A 51 -4.05 -21.53 3.92
CA THR A 51 -4.20 -21.09 2.53
C THR A 51 -3.22 -19.99 2.17
N ASP A 52 -3.04 -19.02 3.07
CA ASP A 52 -2.09 -17.92 2.83
C ASP A 52 -0.64 -18.44 2.81
N THR A 53 -0.28 -19.36 3.72
CA THR A 53 1.08 -19.94 3.75
C THR A 53 1.39 -20.77 2.51
N ASP A 54 0.46 -21.57 2.02
CA ASP A 54 0.60 -22.34 0.76
C ASP A 54 0.84 -21.44 -0.44
N ILE A 55 0.20 -20.28 -0.47
CA ILE A 55 0.37 -19.27 -1.51
C ILE A 55 1.76 -18.64 -1.41
N PHE A 56 2.18 -18.26 -0.22
CA PHE A 56 3.48 -17.62 -0.01
C PHE A 56 4.64 -18.57 -0.31
N GLU A 57 4.55 -19.85 -0.01
CA GLU A 57 5.57 -20.84 -0.39
C GLU A 57 5.76 -20.94 -1.91
N LYS A 58 4.66 -20.85 -2.69
CA LYS A 58 4.73 -20.85 -4.16
C LYS A 58 5.38 -19.58 -4.69
N ILE A 59 5.03 -18.42 -4.11
CA ILE A 59 5.64 -17.13 -4.48
C ILE A 59 7.12 -17.11 -4.13
N GLU A 60 7.48 -17.64 -2.95
CA GLU A 60 8.86 -17.76 -2.50
C GLU A 60 9.74 -18.51 -3.50
N TYR A 61 9.27 -19.65 -4.00
CA TYR A 61 10.01 -20.42 -5.01
C TYR A 61 10.36 -19.58 -6.25
N ILE A 62 9.42 -18.76 -6.71
CA ILE A 62 9.64 -17.88 -7.87
C ILE A 62 10.63 -16.77 -7.53
N LEU A 63 10.42 -16.06 -6.41
CA LEU A 63 11.27 -14.95 -5.99
C LEU A 63 12.72 -15.39 -5.78
N ALA A 64 12.92 -16.52 -5.08
CA ALA A 64 14.24 -17.10 -4.83
C ALA A 64 14.95 -17.46 -6.13
N SER A 65 14.23 -18.10 -7.09
CA SER A 65 14.82 -18.49 -8.39
C SER A 65 15.27 -17.30 -9.24
N GLN A 66 14.70 -16.12 -9.00
CA GLN A 66 14.97 -14.89 -9.75
C GLN A 66 15.85 -13.90 -9.00
N ASN A 67 16.32 -14.25 -7.80
CA ASN A 67 17.03 -13.34 -6.91
C ASN A 67 16.23 -12.02 -6.71
N SER A 68 14.94 -12.14 -6.41
CA SER A 68 14.01 -11.01 -6.26
C SER A 68 13.32 -11.06 -4.90
N ILE A 69 12.73 -9.95 -4.48
CA ILE A 69 12.04 -9.83 -3.20
C ILE A 69 10.72 -9.10 -3.36
N LEU A 70 9.72 -9.46 -2.57
CA LEU A 70 8.41 -8.84 -2.54
C LEU A 70 8.17 -8.19 -1.17
N CYS A 71 8.03 -6.88 -1.16
CA CYS A 71 7.56 -6.09 -0.02
C CYS A 71 6.08 -5.79 -0.18
N ILE A 72 5.27 -6.08 0.83
CA ILE A 72 3.82 -5.87 0.82
C ILE A 72 3.48 -4.83 1.89
N ILE A 73 2.94 -3.68 1.49
CA ILE A 73 2.27 -2.78 2.42
C ILE A 73 0.83 -3.24 2.65
N ARG A 74 0.23 -2.86 3.75
CA ARG A 74 -1.12 -3.26 4.11
C ARG A 74 -2.16 -2.46 3.33
N GLY A 75 -3.14 -3.13 2.70
CA GLY A 75 -4.38 -2.52 2.22
C GLY A 75 -5.53 -2.59 3.24
N ASN A 76 -6.75 -2.25 2.85
CA ASN A 76 -7.94 -2.41 3.68
C ASN A 76 -8.49 -3.85 3.66
N HIS A 77 -8.23 -4.61 2.59
CA HIS A 77 -8.55 -6.03 2.50
C HIS A 77 -7.43 -6.95 3.00
N ASP A 78 -6.48 -6.44 3.77
CA ASP A 78 -5.43 -7.22 4.42
C ASP A 78 -5.64 -7.19 5.94
N ASN A 79 -5.47 -8.34 6.61
CA ASN A 79 -5.64 -8.43 8.05
C ASN A 79 -4.51 -7.66 8.79
N PRO A 80 -4.81 -6.53 9.47
CA PRO A 80 -3.78 -5.70 10.10
C PRO A 80 -2.99 -6.43 11.19
N LYS A 81 -3.52 -7.54 11.73
CA LYS A 81 -2.83 -8.33 12.75
C LYS A 81 -1.57 -8.99 12.19
N TYR A 82 -1.56 -9.36 10.90
CA TYR A 82 -0.43 -10.05 10.29
C TYR A 82 0.76 -9.11 10.03
N PHE A 83 0.51 -7.82 9.91
CA PHE A 83 1.56 -6.81 9.73
C PHE A 83 2.25 -6.36 11.02
N LYS A 84 1.76 -6.80 12.19
CA LYS A 84 2.41 -6.52 13.48
C LYS A 84 3.72 -7.28 13.62
N LYS A 85 4.70 -6.67 14.33
CA LYS A 85 6.08 -7.19 14.50
C LYS A 85 6.15 -8.65 14.95
N ASN A 86 5.26 -9.08 15.84
CA ASN A 86 5.27 -10.43 16.43
C ASN A 86 4.06 -11.27 15.96
N SER A 87 3.64 -11.12 14.70
CA SER A 87 2.54 -11.90 14.17
C SER A 87 3.00 -13.31 13.76
N SER A 88 2.09 -14.29 13.80
CA SER A 88 2.34 -15.65 13.31
C SER A 88 2.73 -15.66 11.84
N MET A 89 2.12 -14.82 11.02
CA MET A 89 2.43 -14.72 9.59
C MET A 89 3.86 -14.23 9.36
N ARG A 90 4.31 -13.19 10.07
CA ARG A 90 5.70 -12.72 9.93
C ARG A 90 6.71 -13.76 10.36
N SER A 91 6.45 -14.45 11.46
CA SER A 91 7.31 -15.55 11.91
C SER A 91 7.35 -16.70 10.90
N PHE A 92 6.22 -17.00 10.25
CA PHE A 92 6.19 -17.99 9.16
C PHE A 92 7.06 -17.54 7.98
N LEU A 93 6.88 -16.29 7.50
CA LEU A 93 7.63 -15.75 6.36
C LEU A 93 9.14 -15.74 6.63
N GLU A 94 9.56 -15.27 7.80
CA GLU A 94 10.99 -15.24 8.18
C GLU A 94 11.65 -16.63 8.10
N ASN A 95 10.90 -17.71 8.35
CA ASN A 95 11.43 -19.07 8.36
C ASN A 95 11.23 -19.84 7.05
N ASN A 96 10.16 -19.56 6.28
CA ASN A 96 9.74 -20.40 5.15
C ASN A 96 9.66 -19.64 3.83
N ALA A 97 9.55 -18.30 3.85
CA ALA A 97 9.43 -17.47 2.67
C ALA A 97 10.17 -16.12 2.84
N PRO A 98 11.51 -16.15 3.06
CA PRO A 98 12.28 -14.97 3.44
C PRO A 98 12.34 -13.86 2.37
N HIS A 99 11.99 -14.17 1.11
CA HIS A 99 11.89 -13.17 0.04
C HIS A 99 10.55 -12.43 0.03
N ILE A 100 9.66 -12.68 1.02
CA ILE A 100 8.39 -11.96 1.17
C ILE A 100 8.39 -11.24 2.51
N ILE A 101 8.16 -9.92 2.48
CA ILE A 101 8.19 -9.07 3.67
C ILE A 101 6.88 -8.31 3.81
N LEU A 102 6.16 -8.53 4.91
CA LEU A 102 5.06 -7.68 5.31
C LEU A 102 5.63 -6.42 5.96
N VAL A 103 5.52 -5.30 5.25
CA VAL A 103 6.15 -4.03 5.65
C VAL A 103 5.28 -3.34 6.71
N PRO A 104 5.82 -3.06 7.91
CA PRO A 104 5.09 -2.26 8.90
C PRO A 104 4.83 -0.84 8.41
N ASP A 105 3.69 -0.27 8.82
CA ASP A 105 3.38 1.12 8.51
C ASP A 105 4.52 2.05 8.97
N TYR A 106 4.81 3.09 8.17
CA TYR A 106 5.88 4.06 8.40
C TYR A 106 7.30 3.51 8.40
N SER A 107 7.51 2.33 7.80
CA SER A 107 8.86 1.85 7.49
C SER A 107 9.43 2.57 6.27
N VAL A 108 10.76 2.68 6.23
CA VAL A 108 11.50 3.22 5.08
C VAL A 108 12.24 2.07 4.41
N ILE A 109 12.03 1.90 3.12
CA ILE A 109 12.78 1.01 2.25
C ILE A 109 13.86 1.82 1.54
N LYS A 110 15.13 1.42 1.70
CA LYS A 110 16.28 2.02 1.00
C LYS A 110 16.63 1.18 -0.22
N THR A 111 16.79 1.85 -1.36
CA THR A 111 17.33 1.30 -2.59
C THR A 111 18.61 2.04 -2.96
N SER A 112 19.26 1.69 -4.09
CA SER A 112 20.42 2.45 -4.59
C SER A 112 20.07 3.90 -4.93
N ASN A 113 18.83 4.18 -5.33
CA ASN A 113 18.42 5.47 -5.88
C ASN A 113 17.37 6.21 -5.05
N TYR A 114 16.61 5.49 -4.20
CA TYR A 114 15.45 6.05 -3.52
C TYR A 114 15.32 5.57 -2.09
N ASN A 115 14.86 6.46 -1.22
CA ASN A 115 14.32 6.15 0.09
C ASN A 115 12.78 6.20 0.00
N ILE A 116 12.13 5.08 0.27
CA ILE A 116 10.70 4.86 0.01
C ILE A 116 9.97 4.74 1.34
N LEU A 117 9.11 5.69 1.66
CA LEU A 117 8.24 5.61 2.82
C LEU A 117 7.00 4.77 2.50
N CYS A 118 6.71 3.79 3.36
CA CYS A 118 5.58 2.87 3.24
C CYS A 118 4.45 3.24 4.21
N ILE A 119 3.24 3.47 3.69
CA ILE A 119 2.05 3.82 4.49
C ILE A 119 0.90 2.90 4.10
N GLY A 120 0.54 1.96 4.98
CA GLY A 120 -0.54 1.00 4.73
C GLY A 120 -1.91 1.49 5.21
N GLY A 121 -2.95 0.86 4.64
CA GLY A 121 -4.35 0.99 5.03
C GLY A 121 -5.16 1.99 4.22
N ALA A 122 -6.47 1.75 4.24
CA ALA A 122 -7.50 2.62 3.70
C ALA A 122 -8.85 2.33 4.36
N ARG A 123 -9.86 3.14 4.07
CA ARG A 123 -11.25 2.92 4.48
C ARG A 123 -12.02 2.13 3.43
N SER A 124 -12.57 0.98 3.81
CA SER A 124 -13.50 0.23 2.96
C SER A 124 -14.81 1.01 2.80
N ILE A 125 -15.24 1.18 1.55
CA ILE A 125 -16.49 1.89 1.25
C ILE A 125 -17.72 1.05 1.55
N ASP A 126 -17.59 -0.26 1.54
CA ASP A 126 -18.62 -1.28 1.70
C ASP A 126 -18.66 -1.93 3.09
N ARG A 127 -17.90 -1.40 4.06
CA ARG A 127 -17.70 -1.96 5.41
C ARG A 127 -18.98 -2.34 6.17
N VAL A 128 -20.10 -1.68 5.88
CA VAL A 128 -21.38 -1.97 6.53
C VAL A 128 -22.05 -3.25 6.02
N PHE A 129 -21.58 -3.79 4.87
CA PHE A 129 -22.07 -5.03 4.27
C PHE A 129 -21.12 -6.20 4.49
N ASN A 130 -19.92 -5.94 5.01
CA ASN A 130 -18.87 -6.91 5.21
C ASN A 130 -18.88 -7.49 6.63
N VAL A 131 -18.37 -8.70 6.78
CA VAL A 131 -18.32 -9.40 8.08
C VAL A 131 -17.03 -9.00 8.82
N LYS A 132 -17.20 -8.46 10.01
CA LYS A 132 -16.08 -8.02 10.84
C LYS A 132 -15.10 -9.16 11.14
N ASN A 133 -13.80 -8.89 10.94
CA ASN A 133 -12.65 -9.80 11.10
C ASN A 133 -12.62 -10.98 10.09
N LEU A 134 -13.40 -10.92 9.02
CA LEU A 134 -13.34 -11.86 7.91
C LEU A 134 -12.94 -11.12 6.63
N ASP A 135 -13.76 -10.20 6.18
CA ASP A 135 -13.58 -9.40 4.97
C ASP A 135 -13.55 -7.89 5.25
N TRP A 136 -13.77 -7.49 6.50
CA TRP A 136 -13.58 -6.13 7.00
C TRP A 136 -12.88 -6.12 8.37
N PHE A 137 -11.86 -5.26 8.49
CA PHE A 137 -11.06 -5.13 9.71
C PHE A 137 -11.21 -3.75 10.34
N GLN A 138 -11.62 -3.67 11.59
CA GLN A 138 -11.88 -2.41 12.29
C GLN A 138 -10.68 -1.42 12.26
N ASN A 139 -9.46 -1.93 12.19
CA ASN A 139 -8.22 -1.14 12.15
C ASN A 139 -7.60 -1.10 10.75
N GLU A 140 -8.42 -1.20 9.70
CA GLU A 140 -8.00 -1.16 8.30
C GLU A 140 -7.41 0.20 7.89
N ASN A 141 -7.90 1.28 8.51
CA ASN A 141 -7.55 2.65 8.16
C ASN A 141 -6.07 2.98 8.40
N ILE A 142 -5.62 4.06 7.76
CA ILE A 142 -4.32 4.64 8.01
C ILE A 142 -4.24 5.09 9.47
N GLN A 143 -3.18 4.67 10.16
CA GLN A 143 -2.90 5.10 11.52
C GLN A 143 -2.13 6.43 11.51
N LYS A 144 -2.36 7.29 12.49
CA LYS A 144 -1.55 8.50 12.65
C LYS A 144 -0.11 8.08 13.03
N PRO A 145 0.93 8.63 12.36
CA PRO A 145 2.31 8.35 12.76
C PRO A 145 2.61 8.89 14.16
N ASP A 146 3.63 8.31 14.81
CA ASP A 146 4.21 8.87 16.02
C ASP A 146 4.71 10.31 15.77
N ASP A 147 4.59 11.20 16.74
CA ASP A 147 5.03 12.59 16.60
C ASP A 147 6.54 12.72 16.32
N ASN A 148 7.34 11.76 16.79
CA ASN A 148 8.77 11.69 16.49
C ASN A 148 9.09 11.24 15.04
N PHE A 149 8.14 10.64 14.33
CA PHE A 149 8.33 10.16 12.96
C PHE A 149 8.87 11.26 12.03
N PHE A 150 8.33 12.47 12.12
CA PHE A 150 8.75 13.60 11.28
C PHE A 150 10.13 14.18 11.63
N ASN A 151 10.74 13.73 12.72
CA ASN A 151 12.09 14.14 13.13
C ASN A 151 13.18 13.20 12.58
N GLN A 152 12.81 12.14 11.86
CA GLN A 152 13.76 11.24 11.23
C GLN A 152 14.58 11.99 10.17
N ASN A 153 15.89 11.69 10.12
CA ASN A 153 16.85 12.39 9.25
C ASN A 153 16.98 11.74 7.88
N ASP A 154 16.21 10.71 7.56
CA ASP A 154 16.27 10.06 6.25
C ASP A 154 15.52 10.92 5.22
N ASP A 155 16.19 11.27 4.14
CA ASP A 155 15.56 11.89 2.98
C ASP A 155 14.57 10.89 2.38
N ILE A 156 13.35 11.34 2.07
CA ILE A 156 12.31 10.52 1.46
C ILE A 156 12.09 11.02 0.03
N ASP A 157 12.27 10.12 -0.93
CA ASP A 157 12.10 10.39 -2.36
C ASP A 157 10.74 9.94 -2.87
N ILE A 158 10.24 8.81 -2.35
CA ILE A 158 8.99 8.18 -2.78
C ILE A 158 8.11 7.92 -1.55
N ILE A 159 6.83 8.24 -1.67
CA ILE A 159 5.81 7.73 -0.75
C ILE A 159 5.03 6.65 -1.50
N VAL A 160 5.00 5.43 -0.95
CA VAL A 160 4.06 4.40 -1.37
C VAL A 160 2.98 4.27 -0.30
N SER A 161 1.72 4.39 -0.70
CA SER A 161 0.58 4.26 0.20
C SER A 161 -0.52 3.42 -0.43
N HIS A 162 -1.42 2.83 0.40
CA HIS A 162 -2.57 2.17 -0.19
C HIS A 162 -3.62 3.19 -0.64
N SER A 163 -4.05 4.10 0.23
CA SER A 163 -4.95 5.22 -0.12
C SER A 163 -4.18 6.45 -0.61
N ALA A 164 -4.88 7.48 -1.10
CA ALA A 164 -4.32 8.71 -1.66
C ALA A 164 -4.65 9.96 -0.84
N PRO A 165 -3.78 10.98 -0.83
CA PRO A 165 -4.11 12.29 -0.24
C PRO A 165 -5.16 13.05 -1.07
N LEU A 166 -5.78 14.08 -0.49
CA LEU A 166 -6.86 14.85 -1.09
C LEU A 166 -6.51 15.49 -2.45
N PHE A 167 -5.25 15.81 -2.69
CA PHE A 167 -4.80 16.45 -3.93
C PHE A 167 -4.53 15.47 -5.08
N ALA A 168 -4.55 14.17 -4.80
CA ALA A 168 -4.32 13.12 -5.80
C ALA A 168 -5.65 12.49 -6.24
N TYR A 169 -5.65 11.71 -7.34
CA TYR A 169 -6.84 11.01 -7.82
C TYR A 169 -7.38 10.04 -6.74
N PRO A 170 -8.71 9.90 -6.58
CA PRO A 170 -9.78 10.64 -7.24
C PRO A 170 -9.91 12.08 -6.71
N LEU A 171 -10.00 13.05 -7.62
CA LEU A 171 -10.12 14.48 -7.29
C LEU A 171 -11.54 14.90 -6.88
N GLU A 172 -12.36 13.96 -6.49
CA GLU A 172 -13.77 14.15 -6.14
C GLU A 172 -13.98 14.88 -4.81
N PHE A 173 -12.92 15.07 -4.03
CA PHE A 173 -12.87 16.00 -2.90
C PHE A 173 -12.07 17.23 -3.30
N SER A 174 -12.74 18.30 -3.73
CA SER A 174 -12.13 19.62 -3.65
C SER A 174 -12.29 20.17 -2.23
N ASP A 175 -11.36 20.97 -1.76
CA ASP A 175 -11.45 21.66 -0.45
C ASP A 175 -12.70 22.54 -0.36
N GLU A 176 -13.27 22.95 -1.52
CA GLU A 176 -14.45 23.82 -1.64
C GLU A 176 -15.77 23.04 -1.73
N LEU A 177 -15.74 21.78 -2.17
CA LEU A 177 -16.92 20.97 -2.32
C LEU A 177 -16.86 19.83 -1.28
N LYS A 178 -17.59 19.99 -0.19
CA LYS A 178 -17.93 18.91 0.77
C LYS A 178 -18.74 17.78 0.11
N PHE A 179 -18.64 17.61 -1.21
CA PHE A 179 -19.37 16.64 -2.00
C PHE A 179 -18.43 15.63 -2.63
N TYR A 180 -18.69 14.39 -2.29
CA TYR A 180 -18.14 13.24 -2.99
C TYR A 180 -18.96 13.02 -4.25
N ASN A 181 -18.37 13.23 -5.43
CA ASN A 181 -19.05 13.02 -6.72
C ASN A 181 -19.08 11.55 -7.17
N SER A 182 -18.48 10.62 -6.39
CA SER A 182 -18.53 9.21 -6.72
C SER A 182 -19.94 8.65 -6.49
N PHE A 183 -20.55 8.15 -7.55
CA PHE A 183 -21.85 7.45 -7.45
C PHE A 183 -21.76 6.26 -6.48
N ILE A 184 -20.65 5.50 -6.53
CA ILE A 184 -20.42 4.33 -5.67
C ILE A 184 -20.40 4.74 -4.19
N VAL A 185 -19.56 5.70 -3.81
CA VAL A 185 -19.48 6.15 -2.41
C VAL A 185 -20.78 6.77 -1.95
N ASN A 186 -21.47 7.51 -2.82
CA ASN A 186 -22.79 8.07 -2.50
C ASN A 186 -23.83 6.98 -2.19
N SER A 187 -23.81 5.87 -2.94
CA SER A 187 -24.70 4.74 -2.73
C SER A 187 -24.44 4.05 -1.38
N TYR A 188 -23.18 3.78 -1.05
CA TYR A 188 -22.81 3.21 0.26
C TYR A 188 -23.09 4.16 1.42
N ALA A 189 -22.94 5.48 1.24
CA ALA A 189 -23.21 6.49 2.25
C ALA A 189 -24.73 6.59 2.63
N LEU A 190 -25.61 6.00 1.86
CA LEU A 190 -27.02 5.84 2.28
C LEU A 190 -27.14 4.94 3.50
N TYR A 191 -26.30 3.94 3.61
CA TYR A 191 -26.25 2.94 4.69
C TYR A 191 -25.23 3.29 5.77
N ASP A 192 -24.12 3.94 5.40
CA ASP A 192 -23.07 4.40 6.33
C ASP A 192 -22.97 5.93 6.34
N LYS A 193 -23.61 6.55 7.34
CA LYS A 193 -23.68 8.01 7.45
C LYS A 193 -22.34 8.68 7.76
N THR A 194 -21.35 7.92 8.23
CA THR A 194 -20.01 8.44 8.56
C THR A 194 -19.01 8.28 7.42
N LEU A 195 -19.30 7.43 6.42
CA LEU A 195 -18.39 7.03 5.37
C LEU A 195 -17.65 8.19 4.70
N LYS A 196 -18.40 9.18 4.20
CA LYS A 196 -17.81 10.33 3.48
C LYS A 196 -16.83 11.12 4.35
N ASN A 197 -17.23 11.37 5.60
CA ASN A 197 -16.41 12.10 6.56
C ASN A 197 -15.15 11.30 6.94
N ASP A 198 -15.27 9.98 7.07
CA ASP A 198 -14.15 9.11 7.42
C ASP A 198 -13.14 9.02 6.28
N ILE A 199 -13.58 8.88 5.02
CA ILE A 199 -12.72 8.92 3.84
C ILE A 199 -12.05 10.30 3.71
N TYR A 200 -12.80 11.39 3.89
CA TYR A 200 -12.25 12.74 3.85
C TYR A 200 -11.13 12.93 4.88
N LYS A 201 -11.37 12.52 6.13
CA LYS A 201 -10.38 12.62 7.21
C LYS A 201 -9.12 11.80 6.93
N GLU A 202 -9.28 10.61 6.38
CA GLU A 202 -8.15 9.76 6.01
C GLU A 202 -7.28 10.41 4.93
N ARG A 203 -7.89 10.89 3.87
CA ARG A 203 -7.18 11.56 2.78
C ARG A 203 -6.56 12.90 3.20
N LEU A 204 -7.22 13.62 4.14
CA LEU A 204 -6.68 14.83 4.77
C LEU A 204 -5.45 14.48 5.63
N LEU A 205 -5.47 13.37 6.36
CA LEU A 205 -4.32 12.89 7.13
C LEU A 205 -3.12 12.62 6.21
N LEU A 206 -3.32 11.92 5.08
CA LEU A 206 -2.27 11.69 4.09
C LEU A 206 -1.74 12.98 3.49
N LYS A 207 -2.62 13.94 3.16
CA LYS A 207 -2.20 15.28 2.71
C LYS A 207 -1.29 15.94 3.75
N GLY A 208 -1.69 15.93 5.03
CA GLY A 208 -0.90 16.51 6.10
C GLY A 208 0.46 15.81 6.33
N ILE A 209 0.53 14.49 6.16
CA ILE A 209 1.78 13.73 6.19
C ILE A 209 2.68 14.15 5.02
N TYR A 210 2.15 14.16 3.80
CA TYR A 210 2.88 14.58 2.60
C TYR A 210 3.44 16.02 2.77
N GLU A 211 2.61 16.98 3.16
CA GLU A 211 3.02 18.38 3.31
C GLU A 211 4.16 18.54 4.32
N LYS A 212 4.07 17.85 5.48
CA LYS A 212 5.13 17.88 6.48
C LYS A 212 6.44 17.28 5.97
N LEU A 213 6.37 16.19 5.21
CA LEU A 213 7.56 15.56 4.61
C LEU A 213 8.11 16.41 3.48
N ASN A 214 7.26 16.89 2.57
CA ASN A 214 7.70 17.65 1.41
C ASN A 214 8.33 19.02 1.76
N ASN A 215 8.08 19.53 2.96
CA ASN A 215 8.79 20.70 3.49
C ASN A 215 10.26 20.42 3.88
N LYS A 216 10.60 19.15 4.13
CA LYS A 216 11.95 18.73 4.53
C LYS A 216 12.67 17.94 3.43
N HIS A 217 11.92 17.23 2.60
CA HIS A 217 12.38 16.29 1.59
C HIS A 217 11.87 16.69 0.22
N HIS A 218 12.51 16.18 -0.83
CA HIS A 218 12.01 16.36 -2.20
C HIS A 218 11.29 15.10 -2.64
N ILE A 219 9.97 15.01 -2.36
CA ILE A 219 9.15 13.87 -2.77
C ILE A 219 8.99 13.88 -4.30
N GLN A 220 9.62 12.93 -4.97
CA GLN A 220 9.57 12.80 -6.44
C GLN A 220 8.31 12.05 -6.90
N TYR A 221 7.94 10.98 -6.17
CA TYR A 221 6.79 10.15 -6.52
C TYR A 221 5.88 9.90 -5.32
N LEU A 222 4.58 9.87 -5.59
CA LEU A 222 3.54 9.33 -4.73
C LEU A 222 2.85 8.20 -5.50
N ILE A 223 2.98 6.96 -5.05
CA ILE A 223 2.45 5.76 -5.72
C ILE A 223 1.44 5.09 -4.81
N TYR A 224 0.26 4.75 -5.33
CA TYR A 224 -0.83 4.21 -4.52
C TYR A 224 -1.77 3.31 -5.32
N GLY A 225 -2.55 2.47 -4.62
CA GLY A 225 -3.59 1.58 -5.14
C GLY A 225 -5.00 2.04 -4.80
N HIS A 226 -5.84 1.11 -4.30
CA HIS A 226 -7.16 1.31 -3.71
C HIS A 226 -8.27 1.78 -4.67
N TYR A 227 -7.94 2.56 -5.70
CA TYR A 227 -8.93 3.14 -6.61
C TYR A 227 -9.07 2.37 -7.92
N HIS A 228 -8.31 1.29 -8.09
CA HIS A 228 -8.39 0.33 -9.19
C HIS A 228 -8.30 0.95 -10.59
N LYS A 229 -7.58 2.05 -10.73
CA LYS A 229 -7.45 2.77 -12.00
C LYS A 229 -6.06 3.35 -12.17
N HIS A 230 -5.46 3.13 -13.34
CA HIS A 230 -4.20 3.80 -13.69
C HIS A 230 -4.45 5.26 -14.02
N ILE A 231 -3.88 6.16 -13.22
CA ILE A 231 -3.89 7.61 -13.45
C ILE A 231 -2.54 8.19 -13.07
N GLU A 232 -1.93 8.92 -13.96
CA GLU A 232 -0.77 9.74 -13.67
C GLU A 232 -1.19 11.22 -13.59
N SER A 233 -0.78 11.90 -12.55
CA SER A 233 -1.03 13.32 -12.33
C SER A 233 0.18 13.96 -11.66
N GLN A 234 0.17 15.28 -11.51
CA GLN A 234 1.25 16.00 -10.85
C GLN A 234 0.67 16.95 -9.80
N TYR A 235 1.27 16.93 -8.62
CA TYR A 235 1.01 17.92 -7.57
C TYR A 235 2.32 18.58 -7.15
N ASN A 236 2.45 19.88 -7.36
CA ASN A 236 3.72 20.60 -7.26
C ASN A 236 4.79 19.93 -8.15
N LYS A 237 5.88 19.42 -7.53
CA LYS A 237 6.96 18.71 -8.23
C LYS A 237 6.84 17.18 -8.11
N THR A 238 5.84 16.68 -7.39
CA THR A 238 5.63 15.26 -7.14
C THR A 238 4.76 14.64 -8.23
N LYS A 239 5.24 13.58 -8.86
CA LYS A 239 4.44 12.75 -9.77
C LYS A 239 3.57 11.79 -8.94
N CYS A 240 2.25 11.88 -9.10
CA CYS A 240 1.27 11.04 -8.44
C CYS A 240 0.79 9.94 -9.40
N ILE A 241 0.92 8.68 -9.00
CA ILE A 241 0.60 7.51 -9.83
C ILE A 241 -0.37 6.61 -9.05
N SER A 242 -1.62 6.54 -9.51
CA SER A 242 -2.58 5.51 -9.09
C SER A 242 -2.40 4.28 -9.96
N LEU A 243 -2.36 3.10 -9.36
CA LEU A 243 -2.21 1.83 -10.06
C LEU A 243 -3.56 1.10 -10.13
N GLU A 244 -3.79 0.41 -11.25
CA GLU A 244 -4.94 -0.49 -11.36
C GLU A 244 -4.65 -1.87 -10.78
N ILE A 245 -5.67 -2.72 -10.70
CA ILE A 245 -5.55 -4.08 -10.14
C ILE A 245 -4.56 -4.91 -10.98
N GLY A 246 -3.52 -5.43 -10.32
CA GLY A 246 -2.49 -6.29 -10.92
C GLY A 246 -1.52 -5.58 -11.85
N GLU A 247 -1.51 -4.26 -11.89
CA GLU A 247 -0.55 -3.50 -12.69
C GLU A 247 0.85 -3.56 -12.08
N LEU A 248 1.86 -3.78 -12.93
CA LEU A 248 3.28 -3.65 -12.59
C LEU A 248 3.83 -2.36 -13.20
N LYS A 249 4.33 -1.46 -12.35
CA LYS A 249 4.91 -0.17 -12.75
C LYS A 249 6.38 -0.09 -12.36
N GLN A 250 7.26 -0.11 -13.33
CA GLN A 250 8.69 0.11 -13.10
C GLN A 250 8.98 1.60 -12.97
N ILE A 251 9.84 1.95 -12.00
CA ILE A 251 10.44 3.28 -11.82
C ILE A 251 11.94 3.16 -12.07
N ASN A 252 12.46 4.02 -12.95
CA ASN A 252 13.87 4.03 -13.37
C ASN A 252 14.63 5.15 -12.65
#